data_9d6a893720554bbaa47b53b48cdcd91a
#
_entry.id   9d6a893720554bbaa47b53b48cdcd91a
#
_cell.length_a   1.000
_cell.length_b   1.000
_cell.length_c   1.000
_cell.angle_alpha   90.00
_cell.angle_beta   90.00
_cell.angle_gamma   90.00
#
_symmetry.space_group_name_H-M   'P 1'
#
loop_
_entity.id
_entity.type
_entity.pdbx_description
1 polymer ?
#
loop_
_entity_poly.entity_id
_entity_poly.type
_entity_poly.pdbx_seq_one_letter_code
_entity_poly.pdbx_strand_id
1 'polypeptide(L)'
;MERTKEDILQVKVTIIPNSNGIVYSNGSASYTQLSVTLKDALVDIPNKYRQTLEAISNMEYHSEEQCRAKACVPRYYIAGTFPVPKHNGQFTIKDSNIINPTNLMAVDIDKKDNESVDMNKLREFVQSLPYVFTTQMSISGKGFYAIICIADTNKTKSYYKSISQTWKSLYGINIDNSACNIARARIISYNPDAESWFKDNVSVWTKEYIEQTVKEEQISIFNQKNIDDDFMIERTHKALRYCAENGYYAKTYNEWYWLACDCSNFNDGEDIFIRFSDNYPDKKDSIDKILKKYRGATPTGIDSSLHRKWQGLAKKINPNWWRLKD
;
A
#
# COMPACT_ATOMS: atom_id res chain seq x y z
N MET A 1 13.74 21.77 10.75
CA MET A 1 12.78 22.67 10.08
C MET A 1 11.42 22.37 10.65
N GLU A 2 10.66 23.38 10.98
CA GLU A 2 9.30 23.26 11.50
C GLU A 2 8.34 24.04 10.60
N ARG A 3 7.07 23.68 10.63
CA ARG A 3 5.98 24.36 9.93
C ARG A 3 4.87 24.69 10.92
N THR A 4 4.28 25.87 10.77
CA THR A 4 3.15 26.30 11.62
C THR A 4 1.83 25.71 11.12
N LYS A 5 0.85 25.63 12.01
CA LYS A 5 -0.53 25.24 11.67
C LYS A 5 -1.11 26.11 10.55
N GLU A 6 -0.92 27.41 10.65
CA GLU A 6 -1.42 28.38 9.68
C GLU A 6 -0.84 28.13 8.29
N ASP A 7 0.48 27.92 8.18
CA ASP A 7 1.15 27.63 6.92
C ASP A 7 0.62 26.34 6.29
N ILE A 8 0.41 25.31 7.11
CA ILE A 8 -0.08 24.00 6.65
C ILE A 8 -1.54 24.10 6.18
N LEU A 9 -2.40 24.77 6.94
CA LEU A 9 -3.83 24.86 6.61
C LEU A 9 -4.10 25.72 5.35
N GLN A 10 -3.20 26.63 5.01
CA GLN A 10 -3.33 27.50 3.83
C GLN A 10 -2.79 26.92 2.53
N VAL A 11 -2.08 25.76 2.57
CA VAL A 11 -1.62 25.14 1.32
C VAL A 11 -2.80 24.78 0.44
N LYS A 12 -2.58 24.89 -0.87
CA LYS A 12 -3.61 24.54 -1.86
C LYS A 12 -3.52 23.08 -2.25
N VAL A 13 -4.67 22.43 -2.27
CA VAL A 13 -4.84 21.03 -2.66
C VAL A 13 -5.90 20.93 -3.75
N THR A 14 -5.77 19.93 -4.62
CA THR A 14 -6.82 19.62 -5.59
C THR A 14 -7.94 18.85 -4.89
N ILE A 15 -9.18 19.26 -5.11
CA ILE A 15 -10.39 18.51 -4.74
C ILE A 15 -11.24 18.21 -5.97
N ILE A 16 -11.81 17.02 -6.00
CA ILE A 16 -12.77 16.58 -7.02
C ILE A 16 -14.09 16.32 -6.31
N PRO A 17 -15.20 16.91 -6.80
CA PRO A 17 -16.51 16.85 -6.11
C PRO A 17 -17.03 15.43 -5.90
N ASN A 18 -16.82 14.53 -6.87
CA ASN A 18 -17.09 13.10 -6.73
C ASN A 18 -16.32 12.31 -7.81
N SER A 19 -16.19 11.00 -7.67
CA SER A 19 -15.55 10.18 -8.71
C SER A 19 -16.46 9.95 -9.93
N ASN A 20 -17.76 10.14 -9.78
CA ASN A 20 -18.78 10.12 -10.83
C ASN A 20 -19.07 11.51 -11.39
N GLY A 21 -18.40 12.56 -10.89
CA GLY A 21 -18.62 13.98 -11.18
C GLY A 21 -18.20 14.41 -12.58
N ILE A 22 -18.31 13.51 -13.54
CA ILE A 22 -18.24 13.83 -14.96
C ILE A 22 -19.61 14.40 -15.32
N VAL A 23 -19.71 15.72 -15.37
CA VAL A 23 -20.88 16.36 -15.97
C VAL A 23 -20.68 16.35 -17.49
N TYR A 24 -21.45 15.55 -18.19
CA TYR A 24 -21.50 15.59 -19.65
C TYR A 24 -22.46 16.72 -20.07
N SER A 25 -21.92 17.77 -20.63
CA SER A 25 -22.72 18.74 -21.37
C SER A 25 -22.29 18.70 -22.84
N ASN A 26 -23.25 18.49 -23.73
CA ASN A 26 -23.04 18.47 -25.18
C ASN A 26 -21.96 17.50 -25.68
N GLY A 27 -21.88 16.30 -25.08
CA GLY A 27 -20.91 15.27 -25.46
C GLY A 27 -19.47 15.51 -24.95
N SER A 28 -19.24 16.56 -24.19
CA SER A 28 -17.95 16.86 -23.57
C SER A 28 -18.03 16.60 -22.07
N ALA A 29 -17.07 15.81 -21.53
CA ALA A 29 -16.92 15.63 -20.09
C ALA A 29 -16.30 16.90 -19.48
N SER A 30 -17.01 17.58 -18.60
CA SER A 30 -16.43 18.65 -17.79
C SER A 30 -16.23 18.18 -16.35
N TYR A 31 -15.01 18.32 -15.87
CA TYR A 31 -14.69 18.08 -14.46
C TYR A 31 -14.60 19.41 -13.75
N THR A 32 -15.36 19.57 -12.69
CA THR A 32 -15.15 20.70 -11.80
C THR A 32 -14.06 20.31 -10.80
N GLN A 33 -12.81 20.49 -11.21
CA GLN A 33 -11.69 20.42 -10.28
C GLN A 33 -11.57 21.77 -9.60
N LEU A 34 -11.49 21.76 -8.28
CA LEU A 34 -11.30 22.94 -7.46
C LEU A 34 -9.93 22.90 -6.80
N SER A 35 -9.28 24.05 -6.74
CA SER A 35 -8.14 24.27 -5.86
C SER A 35 -8.68 24.92 -4.59
N VAL A 36 -8.57 24.22 -3.46
CA VAL A 36 -9.07 24.68 -2.15
C VAL A 36 -7.92 24.70 -1.15
N THR A 37 -8.10 25.37 0.00
CA THR A 37 -7.12 25.24 1.10
C THR A 37 -7.22 23.86 1.75
N LEU A 38 -6.17 23.44 2.42
CA LEU A 38 -6.21 22.21 3.20
C LEU A 38 -7.27 22.30 4.31
N LYS A 39 -7.47 23.48 4.90
CA LYS A 39 -8.55 23.75 5.85
C LYS A 39 -9.91 23.45 5.26
N ASP A 40 -10.18 23.97 4.07
CA ASP A 40 -11.45 23.68 3.36
C ASP A 40 -11.65 22.17 3.19
N ALA A 41 -10.60 21.45 2.78
CA ALA A 41 -10.67 20.01 2.51
C ALA A 41 -10.87 19.16 3.78
N LEU A 42 -10.34 19.59 4.93
CA LEU A 42 -10.41 18.86 6.19
C LEU A 42 -11.58 19.24 7.10
N VAL A 43 -12.11 20.47 6.96
CA VAL A 43 -13.11 21.03 7.87
C VAL A 43 -14.34 21.51 7.13
N ASP A 44 -14.19 22.55 6.29
CA ASP A 44 -15.35 23.28 5.80
C ASP A 44 -16.20 22.47 4.80
N ILE A 45 -15.54 21.73 3.91
CA ILE A 45 -16.22 20.86 2.95
C ILE A 45 -16.83 19.64 3.64
N PRO A 46 -16.13 18.88 4.50
CA PRO A 46 -16.74 17.82 5.29
C PRO A 46 -17.98 18.27 6.09
N ASN A 47 -17.95 19.46 6.69
CA ASN A 47 -19.11 20.02 7.40
C ASN A 47 -20.34 20.19 6.49
N LYS A 48 -20.14 20.62 5.23
CA LYS A 48 -21.24 20.73 4.25
C LYS A 48 -21.83 19.37 3.87
N TYR A 49 -21.03 18.31 3.90
CA TYR A 49 -21.42 16.93 3.58
C TYR A 49 -21.73 16.08 4.82
N ARG A 50 -21.82 16.69 6.02
CA ARG A 50 -21.93 16.00 7.31
C ARG A 50 -22.93 14.84 7.29
N GLN A 51 -24.19 15.11 6.96
CA GLN A 51 -25.25 14.08 6.99
C GLN A 51 -24.92 12.88 6.09
N THR A 52 -24.40 13.17 4.87
CA THR A 52 -24.01 12.11 3.92
C THR A 52 -22.84 11.29 4.45
N LEU A 53 -21.83 11.95 5.04
CA LEU A 53 -20.63 11.28 5.55
C LEU A 53 -20.94 10.44 6.79
N GLU A 54 -21.78 10.92 7.70
CA GLU A 54 -22.30 10.18 8.85
C GLU A 54 -23.12 8.95 8.39
N ALA A 55 -23.97 9.11 7.39
CA ALA A 55 -24.72 7.99 6.82
C ALA A 55 -23.78 6.90 6.25
N ILE A 56 -22.75 7.29 5.49
CA ILE A 56 -21.77 6.37 4.93
C ILE A 56 -20.97 5.64 6.02
N SER A 57 -20.60 6.33 7.10
CA SER A 57 -19.87 5.73 8.21
C SER A 57 -20.66 4.65 8.94
N ASN A 58 -22.00 4.77 8.94
CA ASN A 58 -22.90 3.82 9.58
C ASN A 58 -23.32 2.64 8.69
N MET A 59 -22.99 2.66 7.40
CA MET A 59 -23.25 1.52 6.50
C MET A 59 -22.37 0.32 6.85
N GLU A 60 -22.82 -0.86 6.47
CA GLU A 60 -22.04 -2.08 6.62
C GLU A 60 -20.67 -1.94 5.93
N TYR A 61 -19.63 -2.25 6.67
CA TYR A 61 -18.24 -2.08 6.23
C TYR A 61 -17.94 -2.94 5.01
N HIS A 62 -17.42 -2.33 3.95
CA HIS A 62 -17.15 -2.95 2.65
C HIS A 62 -18.38 -3.48 1.90
N SER A 63 -19.59 -3.13 2.30
CA SER A 63 -20.79 -3.42 1.50
C SER A 63 -20.72 -2.71 0.14
N GLU A 64 -21.41 -3.27 -0.85
CA GLU A 64 -21.50 -2.66 -2.18
C GLU A 64 -22.15 -1.27 -2.11
N GLU A 65 -23.14 -1.11 -1.23
CA GLU A 65 -23.81 0.17 -0.97
C GLU A 65 -22.83 1.21 -0.42
N GLN A 66 -22.02 0.85 0.59
CA GLN A 66 -20.99 1.76 1.13
C GLN A 66 -19.96 2.12 0.07
N CYS A 67 -19.53 1.17 -0.75
CA CYS A 67 -18.56 1.43 -1.83
C CYS A 67 -19.13 2.40 -2.88
N ARG A 68 -20.38 2.23 -3.28
CA ARG A 68 -21.09 3.16 -4.19
C ARG A 68 -21.25 4.54 -3.58
N ALA A 69 -21.67 4.63 -2.32
CA ALA A 69 -21.84 5.91 -1.62
C ALA A 69 -20.51 6.67 -1.48
N LYS A 70 -19.40 5.99 -1.16
CA LYS A 70 -18.05 6.56 -1.15
C LYS A 70 -17.62 7.13 -2.50
N ALA A 71 -18.11 6.59 -3.60
CA ALA A 71 -17.81 7.11 -4.94
C ALA A 71 -18.53 8.44 -5.24
N CYS A 72 -19.60 8.77 -4.51
CA CYS A 72 -20.43 9.96 -4.72
C CYS A 72 -19.99 11.19 -3.91
N VAL A 73 -18.99 11.07 -3.03
CA VAL A 73 -18.52 12.18 -2.20
C VAL A 73 -17.16 12.72 -2.67
N PRO A 74 -16.83 13.99 -2.33
CA PRO A 74 -15.58 14.60 -2.75
C PRO A 74 -14.33 13.84 -2.31
N ARG A 75 -13.28 14.01 -3.12
CA ARG A 75 -11.93 13.49 -2.85
C ARG A 75 -10.91 14.60 -3.03
N TYR A 76 -9.87 14.59 -2.22
CA TYR A 76 -8.77 15.56 -2.33
C TYR A 76 -7.41 14.87 -2.42
N TYR A 77 -6.43 15.61 -2.93
CA TYR A 77 -5.06 15.14 -3.14
C TYR A 77 -4.13 15.97 -2.28
N ILE A 78 -3.69 15.39 -1.16
CA ILE A 78 -2.93 16.08 -0.11
C ILE A 78 -1.58 16.61 -0.60
N ALA A 79 -0.93 15.90 -1.52
CA ALA A 79 0.42 16.22 -1.95
C ALA A 79 0.54 17.53 -2.74
N GLY A 80 -0.56 18.06 -3.27
CA GLY A 80 -0.53 19.32 -4.01
C GLY A 80 -1.70 19.57 -4.94
N THR A 81 -1.50 20.52 -5.86
CA THR A 81 -2.45 20.78 -6.94
C THR A 81 -2.00 20.06 -8.23
N PHE A 82 -2.99 19.68 -9.03
CA PHE A 82 -2.79 18.98 -10.29
C PHE A 82 -3.49 19.73 -11.43
N PRO A 83 -3.02 19.59 -12.69
CA PRO A 83 -3.64 20.26 -13.82
C PRO A 83 -5.06 19.74 -14.08
N VAL A 84 -5.94 20.65 -14.53
CA VAL A 84 -7.27 20.28 -15.02
C VAL A 84 -7.09 19.39 -16.26
N PRO A 85 -7.81 18.27 -16.37
CA PRO A 85 -7.73 17.40 -17.55
C PRO A 85 -8.09 18.15 -18.82
N LYS A 86 -7.27 18.06 -19.87
CA LYS A 86 -7.60 18.57 -21.19
C LYS A 86 -8.46 17.56 -21.95
N HIS A 87 -9.52 18.04 -22.50
CA HIS A 87 -10.40 17.68 -23.60
C HIS A 87 -10.70 16.21 -24.01
N ASN A 88 -10.03 15.16 -23.63
CA ASN A 88 -10.30 13.80 -24.13
C ASN A 88 -10.87 12.83 -23.09
N GLY A 89 -11.47 13.34 -22.02
CA GLY A 89 -12.19 12.51 -21.04
C GLY A 89 -11.31 11.56 -20.19
N GLN A 90 -10.02 11.48 -20.43
CA GLN A 90 -9.12 10.69 -19.58
C GLN A 90 -8.54 11.55 -18.45
N PHE A 91 -9.09 11.32 -17.30
CA PHE A 91 -8.58 11.90 -16.07
C PHE A 91 -7.24 11.22 -15.72
N THR A 92 -6.14 11.93 -15.83
CA THR A 92 -4.82 11.41 -15.46
C THR A 92 -4.14 12.33 -14.46
N ILE A 93 -4.61 12.28 -13.20
CA ILE A 93 -3.77 12.73 -12.10
C ILE A 93 -2.69 11.68 -11.91
N LYS A 94 -1.45 12.09 -12.13
CA LYS A 94 -0.25 11.23 -12.02
C LYS A 94 0.76 11.92 -11.14
N ASP A 95 1.62 11.13 -10.50
CA ASP A 95 2.71 11.64 -9.65
C ASP A 95 3.58 12.66 -10.39
N SER A 96 3.80 12.44 -11.70
CA SER A 96 4.66 13.29 -12.55
C SER A 96 4.04 14.63 -12.98
N ASN A 97 2.76 14.88 -12.72
CA ASN A 97 2.11 16.13 -13.18
C ASN A 97 1.58 17.02 -12.04
N ILE A 98 2.14 16.86 -10.85
CA ILE A 98 1.91 17.80 -9.74
C ILE A 98 2.41 19.20 -10.10
N ILE A 99 1.60 20.25 -9.80
CA ILE A 99 1.96 21.63 -10.12
C ILE A 99 2.56 22.34 -8.91
N ASN A 100 1.80 22.35 -7.80
CA ASN A 100 2.23 23.03 -6.57
C ASN A 100 2.29 21.99 -5.45
N PRO A 101 3.48 21.45 -5.15
CA PRO A 101 3.64 20.49 -4.08
C PRO A 101 3.43 21.15 -2.71
N THR A 102 2.74 20.43 -1.81
CA THR A 102 2.46 20.91 -0.44
C THR A 102 3.54 20.51 0.56
N ASN A 103 4.38 19.55 0.22
CA ASN A 103 5.27 18.86 1.15
C ASN A 103 4.51 18.22 2.33
N LEU A 104 3.36 17.65 2.00
CA LEU A 104 2.55 16.85 2.90
C LEU A 104 2.33 15.47 2.32
N MET A 105 2.25 14.49 3.21
CA MET A 105 1.97 13.10 2.88
C MET A 105 0.91 12.57 3.84
N ALA A 106 0.02 11.72 3.36
CA ALA A 106 -0.92 11.04 4.24
C ALA A 106 -0.62 9.54 4.32
N VAL A 107 -0.74 8.99 5.51
CA VAL A 107 -0.46 7.59 5.83
C VAL A 107 -1.72 6.95 6.39
N ASP A 108 -2.19 5.86 5.79
CA ASP A 108 -3.37 5.11 6.23
C ASP A 108 -3.01 4.07 7.30
N ILE A 109 -3.81 4.06 8.38
CA ILE A 109 -3.72 3.10 9.47
C ILE A 109 -5.07 2.40 9.61
N ASP A 110 -5.14 1.17 9.13
CA ASP A 110 -6.35 0.37 9.14
C ASP A 110 -6.45 -0.53 10.37
N LYS A 111 -7.67 -0.71 10.89
CA LYS A 111 -7.94 -1.62 12.02
C LYS A 111 -7.55 -3.06 11.70
N LYS A 112 -7.79 -3.52 10.46
CA LYS A 112 -7.47 -4.89 10.02
C LYS A 112 -5.98 -5.23 10.11
N ASP A 113 -5.10 -4.22 9.97
CA ASP A 113 -3.64 -4.40 10.02
C ASP A 113 -3.09 -4.20 11.45
N ASN A 114 -3.96 -3.75 12.39
CA ASN A 114 -3.64 -3.44 13.78
C ASN A 114 -4.72 -3.99 14.74
N GLU A 115 -5.16 -5.25 14.54
CA GLU A 115 -6.33 -5.83 15.20
C GLU A 115 -6.24 -5.85 16.73
N SER A 116 -5.05 -6.12 17.27
CA SER A 116 -4.80 -6.23 18.71
C SER A 116 -4.72 -4.88 19.44
N VAL A 117 -4.78 -3.75 18.70
CA VAL A 117 -4.56 -2.41 19.27
C VAL A 117 -5.88 -1.64 19.35
N ASP A 118 -6.08 -0.90 20.44
CA ASP A 118 -7.13 0.11 20.55
C ASP A 118 -6.84 1.26 19.57
N MET A 119 -7.71 1.44 18.58
CA MET A 119 -7.52 2.42 17.51
C MET A 119 -7.54 3.88 18.01
N ASN A 120 -8.25 4.17 19.11
CA ASN A 120 -8.25 5.53 19.68
C ASN A 120 -6.90 5.84 20.35
N LYS A 121 -6.41 4.92 21.16
CA LYS A 121 -5.08 5.04 21.77
C LYS A 121 -3.97 5.09 20.73
N LEU A 122 -4.10 4.29 19.66
CA LEU A 122 -3.15 4.33 18.55
C LEU A 122 -3.19 5.67 17.82
N ARG A 123 -4.38 6.23 17.60
CA ARG A 123 -4.56 7.57 17.00
C ARG A 123 -3.93 8.65 17.84
N GLU A 124 -4.17 8.66 19.15
CA GLU A 124 -3.55 9.60 20.11
C GLU A 124 -2.02 9.50 20.09
N PHE A 125 -1.49 8.27 20.12
CA PHE A 125 -0.06 8.04 20.03
C PHE A 125 0.53 8.57 18.71
N VAL A 126 -0.07 8.24 17.57
CA VAL A 126 0.38 8.72 16.25
C VAL A 126 0.31 10.25 16.19
N GLN A 127 -0.76 10.84 16.73
CA GLN A 127 -0.90 12.30 16.84
C GLN A 127 0.22 12.95 17.66
N SER A 128 0.76 12.27 18.68
CA SER A 128 1.83 12.80 19.52
C SER A 128 3.17 12.93 18.78
N LEU A 129 3.38 12.17 17.68
CA LEU A 129 4.65 12.17 16.95
C LEU A 129 4.97 13.55 16.36
N PRO A 130 6.20 14.06 16.50
CA PRO A 130 6.53 15.47 16.24
C PRO A 130 6.31 15.92 14.78
N TYR A 131 6.33 15.01 13.82
CA TYR A 131 6.17 15.26 12.38
C TYR A 131 4.74 15.02 11.86
N VAL A 132 3.83 14.59 12.72
CA VAL A 132 2.41 14.42 12.39
C VAL A 132 1.68 15.73 12.67
N PHE A 133 1.06 16.28 11.64
CA PHE A 133 0.24 17.49 11.74
C PHE A 133 -1.13 17.19 12.36
N THR A 134 -1.79 16.18 11.82
CA THR A 134 -3.11 15.77 12.30
C THR A 134 -3.37 14.31 12.00
N THR A 135 -4.24 13.69 12.80
CA THR A 135 -4.86 12.41 12.53
C THR A 135 -6.35 12.59 12.34
N GLN A 136 -6.90 12.05 11.27
CA GLN A 136 -8.32 12.16 10.94
C GLN A 136 -8.93 10.77 10.74
N MET A 137 -10.12 10.54 11.30
CA MET A 137 -10.82 9.27 11.10
C MET A 137 -11.15 9.07 9.62
N SER A 138 -11.04 7.84 9.14
CA SER A 138 -11.49 7.48 7.80
C SER A 138 -13.01 7.54 7.69
N ILE A 139 -13.54 7.74 6.48
CA ILE A 139 -14.99 7.81 6.22
C ILE A 139 -15.76 6.57 6.71
N SER A 140 -15.10 5.42 6.82
CA SER A 140 -15.73 4.19 7.35
C SER A 140 -15.72 4.09 8.87
N GLY A 141 -15.03 4.98 9.57
CA GLY A 141 -14.86 4.93 11.02
C GLY A 141 -14.02 3.74 11.53
N LYS A 142 -13.46 2.90 10.62
CA LYS A 142 -12.71 1.67 10.98
C LYS A 142 -11.20 1.85 11.02
N GLY A 143 -10.71 3.01 10.65
CA GLY A 143 -9.31 3.37 10.69
C GLY A 143 -9.17 4.89 10.70
N PHE A 144 -7.96 5.36 10.64
CA PHE A 144 -7.64 6.77 10.53
C PHE A 144 -6.43 6.96 9.58
N TYR A 145 -6.20 8.19 9.20
CA TYR A 145 -4.98 8.54 8.49
C TYR A 145 -4.25 9.68 9.20
N ALA A 146 -2.94 9.68 9.09
CA ALA A 146 -2.07 10.73 9.60
C ALA A 146 -1.58 11.62 8.46
N ILE A 147 -1.64 12.94 8.62
CA ILE A 147 -1.01 13.90 7.70
C ILE A 147 0.35 14.27 8.28
N ILE A 148 1.39 14.05 7.49
CA ILE A 148 2.80 14.18 7.88
C ILE A 148 3.46 15.27 7.03
N CYS A 149 4.23 16.16 7.70
CA CYS A 149 5.09 17.11 7.01
C CYS A 149 6.36 16.40 6.53
N ILE A 150 6.67 16.51 5.24
CA ILE A 150 7.85 15.92 4.59
C ILE A 150 8.71 17.01 3.94
N ALA A 151 9.98 16.73 3.72
CA ALA A 151 10.90 17.74 3.18
C ALA A 151 10.68 18.00 1.67
N ASP A 152 10.30 16.98 0.91
CA ASP A 152 10.17 17.07 -0.54
C ASP A 152 9.10 16.09 -1.04
N THR A 153 8.03 16.63 -1.63
CA THR A 153 6.93 15.82 -2.21
C THR A 153 7.43 14.83 -3.27
N ASN A 154 8.46 15.15 -4.05
CA ASN A 154 8.98 14.23 -5.08
C ASN A 154 9.58 12.95 -4.47
N LYS A 155 9.95 12.98 -3.19
CA LYS A 155 10.49 11.85 -2.42
C LYS A 155 9.44 11.12 -1.59
N THR A 156 8.14 11.40 -1.78
CA THR A 156 7.03 10.82 -1.01
C THR A 156 7.16 9.31 -0.86
N LYS A 157 7.44 8.58 -1.92
CA LYS A 157 7.58 7.11 -1.88
C LYS A 157 8.72 6.66 -0.96
N SER A 158 9.85 7.37 -0.97
CA SER A 158 11.00 7.09 -0.10
C SER A 158 10.66 7.38 1.36
N TYR A 159 10.04 8.53 1.63
CA TYR A 159 9.61 8.88 2.98
C TYR A 159 8.54 7.93 3.51
N TYR A 160 7.59 7.52 2.67
CA TYR A 160 6.55 6.57 3.05
C TYR A 160 7.14 5.23 3.50
N LYS A 161 8.07 4.67 2.72
CA LYS A 161 8.78 3.44 3.08
C LYS A 161 9.57 3.61 4.38
N SER A 162 10.27 4.74 4.56
CA SER A 162 11.03 5.04 5.77
C SER A 162 10.14 5.11 7.01
N ILE A 163 8.97 5.77 6.92
CA ILE A 163 7.99 5.83 7.99
C ILE A 163 7.41 4.45 8.27
N SER A 164 7.04 3.70 7.24
CA SER A 164 6.53 2.33 7.39
C SER A 164 7.50 1.45 8.18
N GLN A 165 8.76 1.49 7.80
CA GLN A 165 9.80 0.72 8.50
C GLN A 165 10.00 1.22 9.94
N THR A 166 10.08 2.54 10.13
CA THR A 166 10.27 3.14 11.45
C THR A 166 9.11 2.82 12.39
N TRP A 167 7.88 2.99 11.93
CA TRP A 167 6.69 2.75 12.75
C TRP A 167 6.53 1.27 13.08
N LYS A 168 6.80 0.40 12.12
CA LYS A 168 6.76 -1.05 12.35
C LYS A 168 7.83 -1.50 13.34
N SER A 169 9.08 -1.03 13.17
CA SER A 169 10.21 -1.50 14.00
C SER A 169 10.21 -0.91 15.41
N LEU A 170 9.84 0.36 15.56
CA LEU A 170 9.88 1.03 16.86
C LEU A 170 8.58 0.92 17.67
N TYR A 171 7.44 0.89 16.99
CA TYR A 171 6.12 1.00 17.62
C TYR A 171 5.18 -0.17 17.32
N GLY A 172 5.57 -1.10 16.45
CA GLY A 172 4.71 -2.22 16.05
C GLY A 172 3.51 -1.82 15.19
N ILE A 173 3.50 -0.58 14.63
CA ILE A 173 2.39 -0.05 13.84
C ILE A 173 2.53 -0.48 12.38
N ASN A 174 1.49 -1.13 11.85
CA ASN A 174 1.40 -1.45 10.44
C ASN A 174 0.60 -0.38 9.69
N ILE A 175 1.11 0.06 8.55
CA ILE A 175 0.46 1.03 7.66
C ILE A 175 0.16 0.39 6.30
N ASP A 176 -0.81 0.93 5.57
CA ASP A 176 -1.13 0.45 4.22
C ASP A 176 -0.06 0.85 3.21
N ASN A 177 0.84 -0.08 2.88
CA ASN A 177 1.94 0.16 1.94
C ASN A 177 1.49 0.46 0.49
N SER A 178 0.23 0.21 0.14
CA SER A 178 -0.31 0.54 -1.19
C SER A 178 -0.56 2.04 -1.39
N ALA A 179 -0.55 2.84 -0.32
CA ALA A 179 -0.94 4.25 -0.31
C ALA A 179 0.22 5.24 -0.51
N CYS A 180 1.36 4.80 -1.05
CA CYS A 180 2.61 5.58 -1.12
C CYS A 180 2.72 6.57 -2.31
N ASN A 181 1.66 6.77 -3.10
CA ASN A 181 1.69 7.59 -4.31
C ASN A 181 1.43 9.06 -4.01
N ILE A 182 2.10 9.98 -4.73
CA ILE A 182 1.83 11.42 -4.70
C ILE A 182 0.38 11.70 -5.14
N ALA A 183 -0.05 11.06 -6.22
CA ALA A 183 -1.39 11.19 -6.79
C ALA A 183 -2.46 10.33 -6.06
N ARG A 184 -2.28 10.06 -4.77
CA ARG A 184 -3.25 9.33 -3.96
C ARG A 184 -4.42 10.22 -3.57
N ALA A 185 -5.60 9.90 -4.07
CA ALA A 185 -6.85 10.57 -3.68
C ALA A 185 -7.30 10.09 -2.30
N ARG A 186 -7.78 11.04 -1.49
CA ARG A 186 -8.43 10.78 -0.20
C ARG A 186 -9.87 11.19 -0.24
N ILE A 187 -10.76 10.32 0.19
CA ILE A 187 -12.17 10.66 0.38
C ILE A 187 -12.26 11.58 1.60
N ILE A 188 -13.04 12.66 1.50
CA ILE A 188 -13.32 13.49 2.67
C ILE A 188 -14.01 12.66 3.75
N SER A 189 -13.75 12.99 5.02
CA SER A 189 -14.40 12.38 6.17
C SER A 189 -14.85 13.45 7.14
N TYR A 190 -16.01 13.25 7.78
CA TYR A 190 -16.49 14.17 8.78
C TYR A 190 -15.91 13.79 10.15
N ASN A 191 -15.23 14.73 10.77
CA ASN A 191 -14.67 14.62 12.10
C ASN A 191 -15.11 15.87 12.87
N PRO A 192 -16.04 15.77 13.82
CA PRO A 192 -16.62 16.93 14.50
C PRO A 192 -15.59 17.73 15.29
N ASP A 193 -14.52 17.09 15.72
CA ASP A 193 -13.41 17.63 16.49
C ASP A 193 -12.11 17.80 15.65
N ALA A 194 -12.23 17.85 14.32
CA ALA A 194 -11.07 17.87 13.41
C ALA A 194 -10.03 18.91 13.78
N GLU A 195 -10.46 20.14 14.14
CA GLU A 195 -9.58 21.26 14.44
C GLU A 195 -8.79 21.06 15.75
N SER A 196 -9.33 20.31 16.72
CA SER A 196 -8.66 20.00 17.98
C SER A 196 -7.45 19.08 17.80
N TRP A 197 -7.37 18.40 16.66
CA TRP A 197 -6.29 17.50 16.29
C TRP A 197 -5.20 18.19 15.45
N PHE A 198 -5.31 19.48 15.17
CA PHE A 198 -4.27 20.22 14.45
C PHE A 198 -3.17 20.67 15.39
N LYS A 199 -1.96 20.25 15.12
CA LYS A 199 -0.78 20.62 15.90
C LYS A 199 -0.28 22.01 15.50
N ASP A 200 0.03 22.88 16.45
CA ASP A 200 0.43 24.26 16.19
C ASP A 200 1.79 24.35 15.48
N ASN A 201 2.75 23.50 15.86
CA ASN A 201 4.07 23.41 15.24
C ASN A 201 4.41 21.94 14.93
N VAL A 202 4.93 21.70 13.76
CA VAL A 202 5.18 20.36 13.24
C VAL A 202 6.57 20.27 12.67
N SER A 203 7.36 19.32 13.15
CA SER A 203 8.65 18.99 12.58
C SER A 203 8.52 18.36 11.19
N VAL A 204 9.51 18.57 10.34
CA VAL A 204 9.52 18.01 9.00
C VAL A 204 10.27 16.68 9.00
N TRP A 205 9.64 15.63 8.48
CA TRP A 205 10.29 14.34 8.24
C TRP A 205 11.27 14.45 7.08
N THR A 206 12.53 14.13 7.33
CA THR A 206 13.62 14.23 6.35
C THR A 206 14.30 12.90 6.05
N LYS A 207 13.99 11.83 6.82
CA LYS A 207 14.63 10.53 6.66
C LYS A 207 14.09 9.82 5.43
N GLU A 208 14.90 9.72 4.40
CA GLU A 208 14.60 8.90 3.24
C GLU A 208 14.75 7.41 3.59
N TYR A 209 13.98 6.58 2.90
CA TYR A 209 14.27 5.16 2.86
C TYR A 209 15.57 4.99 2.09
N ILE A 210 16.61 4.70 2.80
CA ILE A 210 17.81 4.17 2.21
C ILE A 210 17.47 2.70 1.99
N GLU A 211 17.24 2.32 0.75
CA GLU A 211 17.41 0.94 0.37
C GLU A 211 18.86 0.66 0.75
N GLN A 212 19.06 0.17 1.99
CA GLN A 212 20.35 -0.41 2.30
C GLN A 212 20.55 -1.36 1.15
N THR A 213 21.62 -1.16 0.44
CA THR A 213 22.16 -2.14 -0.47
C THR A 213 22.51 -3.32 0.44
N VAL A 214 21.48 -4.06 0.76
CA VAL A 214 21.48 -5.29 1.54
C VAL A 214 22.45 -6.31 0.89
N LYS A 215 23.02 -5.96 -0.26
CA LYS A 215 24.01 -6.78 -0.94
C LYS A 215 25.38 -6.86 -0.25
N GLU A 216 25.84 -5.85 0.47
CA GLU A 216 27.17 -5.92 1.08
C GLU A 216 27.14 -6.19 2.57
N GLU A 217 26.16 -5.67 3.32
CA GLU A 217 26.01 -6.04 4.74
C GLU A 217 25.31 -7.37 4.93
N GLN A 218 24.38 -7.79 4.05
CA GLN A 218 23.88 -9.17 4.06
C GLN A 218 24.95 -10.18 3.68
N ILE A 219 25.89 -9.85 2.80
CA ILE A 219 27.04 -10.74 2.53
C ILE A 219 27.92 -10.87 3.79
N SER A 220 28.12 -9.82 4.58
CA SER A 220 28.88 -9.91 5.84
C SER A 220 28.10 -10.54 6.99
N ILE A 221 26.78 -10.34 7.07
CA ILE A 221 25.90 -10.98 8.02
C ILE A 221 25.58 -12.42 7.59
N PHE A 222 25.45 -12.70 6.29
CA PHE A 222 25.34 -14.05 5.74
C PHE A 222 26.59 -14.88 5.99
N ASN A 223 27.79 -14.30 5.92
CA ASN A 223 29.02 -15.01 6.25
C ASN A 223 29.22 -15.25 7.75
N GLN A 224 28.36 -14.68 8.64
CA GLN A 224 28.34 -14.95 10.08
C GLN A 224 27.09 -15.69 10.56
N LYS A 225 26.05 -15.86 9.73
CA LYS A 225 24.86 -16.64 10.04
C LYS A 225 24.97 -18.06 9.50
N ASN A 226 25.32 -18.94 10.39
CA ASN A 226 24.85 -20.30 10.64
C ASN A 226 24.57 -21.22 9.44
N ILE A 227 25.24 -22.36 9.47
CA ILE A 227 24.92 -23.65 8.85
C ILE A 227 23.40 -23.96 8.77
N ASP A 228 22.57 -23.36 9.63
CA ASP A 228 21.10 -23.52 9.64
C ASP A 228 20.38 -22.81 8.48
N ASP A 229 20.91 -21.69 7.94
CA ASP A 229 20.24 -20.93 6.88
C ASP A 229 20.47 -21.59 5.50
N ASP A 230 21.66 -22.09 5.21
CA ASP A 230 21.96 -22.85 3.98
C ASP A 230 21.15 -24.15 3.92
N PHE A 231 21.05 -24.84 5.05
CA PHE A 231 20.18 -26.01 5.18
C PHE A 231 18.70 -25.69 4.97
N MET A 232 18.25 -24.55 5.45
CA MET A 232 16.86 -24.10 5.28
C MET A 232 16.58 -23.75 3.81
N ILE A 233 17.52 -23.08 3.13
CA ILE A 233 17.45 -22.74 1.70
C ILE A 233 17.37 -23.99 0.84
N GLU A 234 18.32 -24.91 1.03
CA GLU A 234 18.39 -26.19 0.31
C GLU A 234 17.10 -27.00 0.50
N ARG A 235 16.63 -27.08 1.73
CA ARG A 235 15.43 -27.85 2.06
C ARG A 235 14.15 -27.21 1.52
N THR A 236 14.10 -25.87 1.41
CA THR A 236 12.99 -25.14 0.76
C THR A 236 12.99 -25.41 -0.74
N HIS A 237 14.14 -25.35 -1.38
CA HIS A 237 14.34 -25.66 -2.79
C HIS A 237 13.90 -27.09 -3.11
N LYS A 238 14.37 -28.06 -2.34
CA LYS A 238 13.99 -29.48 -2.47
C LYS A 238 12.49 -29.69 -2.31
N ALA A 239 11.85 -29.02 -1.35
CA ALA A 239 10.41 -29.10 -1.14
C ALA A 239 9.61 -28.52 -2.31
N LEU A 240 10.07 -27.39 -2.87
CA LEU A 240 9.46 -26.71 -4.01
C LEU A 240 9.51 -27.62 -5.26
N ARG A 241 10.70 -28.16 -5.58
CA ARG A 241 10.89 -29.13 -6.68
C ARG A 241 10.01 -30.36 -6.50
N TYR A 242 10.01 -30.96 -5.30
CA TYR A 242 9.19 -32.10 -4.99
C TYR A 242 7.70 -31.86 -5.21
N CYS A 243 7.18 -30.70 -4.81
CA CYS A 243 5.79 -30.32 -5.07
C CYS A 243 5.50 -30.20 -6.58
N ALA A 244 6.41 -29.60 -7.36
CA ALA A 244 6.27 -29.50 -8.81
C ALA A 244 6.26 -30.87 -9.50
N GLU A 245 7.14 -31.77 -9.08
CA GLU A 245 7.27 -33.14 -9.65
C GLU A 245 6.10 -34.05 -9.27
N ASN A 246 5.39 -33.74 -8.18
CA ASN A 246 4.27 -34.54 -7.68
C ASN A 246 2.90 -33.90 -7.92
N GLY A 247 2.77 -33.13 -8.99
CA GLY A 247 1.49 -32.69 -9.51
C GLY A 247 0.83 -31.52 -8.78
N TYR A 248 1.56 -30.81 -7.90
CA TYR A 248 1.02 -29.57 -7.31
C TYR A 248 0.87 -28.51 -8.40
N TYR A 249 -0.21 -27.75 -8.33
CA TYR A 249 -0.47 -26.61 -9.20
C TYR A 249 -1.21 -25.48 -8.45
N ALA A 250 -1.08 -24.27 -8.94
CA ALA A 250 -1.83 -23.12 -8.45
C ALA A 250 -3.28 -23.15 -8.95
N LYS A 251 -4.24 -22.97 -8.05
CA LYS A 251 -5.68 -23.04 -8.37
C LYS A 251 -6.24 -21.71 -8.90
N THR A 252 -5.56 -20.61 -8.61
CA THR A 252 -5.95 -19.26 -9.00
C THR A 252 -4.80 -18.54 -9.69
N TYR A 253 -5.14 -17.49 -10.47
CA TYR A 253 -4.14 -16.64 -11.08
C TYR A 253 -3.19 -15.98 -10.06
N ASN A 254 -3.72 -15.56 -8.91
CA ASN A 254 -2.91 -14.95 -7.85
C ASN A 254 -1.93 -15.96 -7.24
N GLU A 255 -2.38 -17.20 -6.97
CA GLU A 255 -1.50 -18.26 -6.50
C GLU A 255 -0.41 -18.59 -7.51
N TRP A 256 -0.74 -18.58 -8.79
CA TRP A 256 0.20 -18.83 -9.88
C TRP A 256 1.26 -17.72 -9.99
N TYR A 257 0.86 -16.45 -9.83
CA TYR A 257 1.80 -15.33 -9.78
C TYR A 257 2.76 -15.43 -8.59
N TRP A 258 2.23 -15.71 -7.39
CA TRP A 258 3.07 -15.89 -6.20
C TRP A 258 3.99 -17.10 -6.31
N LEU A 259 3.55 -18.14 -7.00
CA LEU A 259 4.38 -19.31 -7.29
C LEU A 259 5.58 -18.95 -8.18
N ALA A 260 5.38 -18.08 -9.18
CA ALA A 260 6.49 -17.55 -9.97
C ALA A 260 7.50 -16.75 -9.11
N CYS A 261 6.99 -15.92 -8.19
CA CYS A 261 7.83 -15.18 -7.26
C CYS A 261 8.61 -16.11 -6.30
N ASP A 262 7.99 -17.19 -5.82
CA ASP A 262 8.65 -18.18 -4.96
C ASP A 262 9.75 -18.92 -5.74
N CYS A 263 9.48 -19.36 -6.97
CA CYS A 263 10.44 -20.04 -7.83
C CYS A 263 11.63 -19.13 -8.20
N SER A 264 11.41 -17.83 -8.41
CA SER A 264 12.46 -16.90 -8.83
C SER A 264 13.57 -16.64 -7.78
N ASN A 265 13.44 -17.23 -6.59
CA ASN A 265 14.51 -17.24 -5.58
C ASN A 265 15.63 -18.27 -5.89
N PHE A 266 15.44 -19.16 -6.87
CA PHE A 266 16.36 -20.27 -7.16
C PHE A 266 16.86 -20.22 -8.61
N ASN A 267 18.06 -20.71 -8.85
CA ASN A 267 18.69 -20.66 -10.18
C ASN A 267 17.95 -21.48 -11.23
N ASP A 268 17.33 -22.60 -10.85
CA ASP A 268 16.48 -23.46 -11.69
C ASP A 268 14.98 -23.16 -11.54
N GLY A 269 14.66 -22.00 -10.96
CA GLY A 269 13.29 -21.59 -10.67
C GLY A 269 12.39 -21.50 -11.90
N GLU A 270 12.96 -21.20 -13.09
CA GLU A 270 12.24 -21.17 -14.37
C GLU A 270 11.73 -22.59 -14.72
N ASP A 271 12.56 -23.59 -14.62
CA ASP A 271 12.22 -24.98 -14.88
C ASP A 271 11.18 -25.53 -13.89
N ILE A 272 11.34 -25.18 -12.61
CA ILE A 272 10.40 -25.54 -11.56
C ILE A 272 9.03 -24.90 -11.84
N PHE A 273 9.00 -23.63 -12.21
CA PHE A 273 7.75 -22.92 -12.51
C PHE A 273 7.03 -23.47 -13.75
N ILE A 274 7.78 -23.85 -14.79
CA ILE A 274 7.22 -24.53 -15.97
C ILE A 274 6.52 -25.84 -15.54
N ARG A 275 7.16 -26.66 -14.71
CA ARG A 275 6.57 -27.92 -14.20
C ARG A 275 5.29 -27.69 -13.41
N PHE A 276 5.24 -26.69 -12.54
CA PHE A 276 4.01 -26.31 -11.85
C PHE A 276 2.90 -25.90 -12.82
N SER A 277 3.26 -25.14 -13.88
CA SER A 277 2.31 -24.71 -14.90
C SER A 277 1.83 -25.87 -15.76
N ASP A 278 2.67 -26.88 -16.00
CA ASP A 278 2.31 -28.09 -16.74
C ASP A 278 1.34 -28.99 -15.96
N ASN A 279 1.38 -28.96 -14.64
CA ASN A 279 0.47 -29.71 -13.78
C ASN A 279 -0.96 -29.14 -13.78
N TYR A 280 -1.18 -27.94 -14.31
CA TYR A 280 -2.52 -27.34 -14.34
C TYR A 280 -3.44 -28.10 -15.35
N PRO A 281 -4.58 -28.65 -14.90
CA PRO A 281 -5.42 -29.55 -15.71
C PRO A 281 -5.93 -28.92 -17.01
N ASP A 282 -6.21 -27.62 -16.98
CA ASP A 282 -6.79 -26.85 -18.10
C ASP A 282 -5.75 -25.96 -18.77
N LYS A 283 -4.51 -26.42 -18.92
CA LYS A 283 -3.42 -25.64 -19.50
C LYS A 283 -3.81 -25.05 -20.85
N LYS A 284 -3.96 -23.72 -20.88
CA LYS A 284 -4.30 -22.94 -22.09
C LYS A 284 -3.17 -22.01 -22.54
N ASP A 285 -2.15 -21.81 -21.73
CA ASP A 285 -1.07 -20.87 -22.03
C ASP A 285 0.13 -21.55 -22.71
N SER A 286 0.69 -20.88 -23.72
CA SER A 286 1.94 -21.31 -24.34
C SER A 286 3.12 -21.11 -23.39
N ILE A 287 4.18 -21.89 -23.59
CA ILE A 287 5.44 -21.74 -22.82
C ILE A 287 5.94 -20.29 -22.85
N ASP A 288 5.89 -19.61 -23.99
CA ASP A 288 6.32 -18.23 -24.10
C ASP A 288 5.55 -17.26 -23.18
N LYS A 289 4.25 -17.48 -23.02
CA LYS A 289 3.44 -16.69 -22.07
C LYS A 289 3.79 -16.99 -20.62
N ILE A 290 4.03 -18.26 -20.31
CA ILE A 290 4.47 -18.71 -18.97
C ILE A 290 5.81 -18.06 -18.63
N LEU A 291 6.80 -18.14 -19.53
CA LEU A 291 8.12 -17.55 -19.35
C LEU A 291 8.09 -16.02 -19.24
N LYS A 292 7.25 -15.36 -20.04
CA LYS A 292 7.06 -13.91 -19.94
C LYS A 292 6.56 -13.49 -18.56
N LYS A 293 5.67 -14.29 -17.95
CA LYS A 293 5.16 -14.05 -16.60
C LYS A 293 6.22 -14.30 -15.54
N TYR A 294 6.95 -15.40 -15.65
CA TYR A 294 8.05 -15.72 -14.74
C TYR A 294 9.12 -14.62 -14.72
N ARG A 295 9.57 -14.15 -15.89
CA ARG A 295 10.56 -13.09 -16.02
C ARG A 295 10.10 -11.73 -15.47
N GLY A 296 8.81 -11.52 -15.32
CA GLY A 296 8.22 -10.36 -14.67
C GLY A 296 8.00 -10.53 -13.16
N ALA A 297 8.29 -11.71 -12.61
CA ALA A 297 8.13 -11.97 -11.19
C ALA A 297 9.32 -11.41 -10.37
N THR A 298 9.03 -10.92 -9.19
CA THR A 298 10.05 -10.43 -8.25
C THR A 298 10.28 -11.48 -7.16
N PRO A 299 11.53 -11.90 -6.88
CA PRO A 299 11.83 -12.83 -5.81
C PRO A 299 11.22 -12.40 -4.47
N THR A 300 10.58 -13.32 -3.77
CA THR A 300 9.96 -13.06 -2.45
C THR A 300 10.99 -13.01 -1.31
N GLY A 301 12.21 -13.52 -1.57
CA GLY A 301 13.19 -13.82 -0.53
C GLY A 301 12.88 -15.15 0.17
N ILE A 302 13.92 -15.80 0.68
CA ILE A 302 13.80 -17.08 1.41
C ILE A 302 13.80 -16.78 2.90
N ASP A 303 12.61 -16.82 3.50
CA ASP A 303 12.41 -16.64 4.93
C ASP A 303 11.76 -17.89 5.58
N SER A 304 11.60 -17.86 6.88
CA SER A 304 10.97 -18.96 7.63
C SER A 304 9.50 -19.20 7.23
N SER A 305 8.82 -18.23 6.61
CA SER A 305 7.44 -18.35 6.12
C SER A 305 7.38 -19.15 4.83
N LEU A 306 8.23 -18.79 3.87
CA LEU A 306 8.38 -19.52 2.61
C LEU A 306 8.79 -20.98 2.86
N HIS A 307 9.78 -21.19 3.74
CA HIS A 307 10.25 -22.49 4.17
C HIS A 307 9.11 -23.37 4.75
N ARG A 308 8.34 -22.84 5.71
CA ARG A 308 7.20 -23.55 6.31
C ARG A 308 6.11 -23.88 5.30
N LYS A 309 5.82 -22.94 4.39
CA LYS A 309 4.82 -23.12 3.31
C LYS A 309 5.15 -24.35 2.47
N TRP A 310 6.33 -24.39 1.90
CA TRP A 310 6.71 -25.45 0.95
C TRP A 310 6.96 -26.80 1.62
N GLN A 311 7.58 -26.83 2.78
CA GLN A 311 7.71 -28.07 3.56
C GLN A 311 6.35 -28.61 4.00
N GLY A 312 5.42 -27.73 4.39
CA GLY A 312 4.07 -28.12 4.75
C GLY A 312 3.30 -28.75 3.59
N LEU A 313 3.46 -28.21 2.38
CA LEU A 313 2.86 -28.76 1.15
C LEU A 313 3.50 -30.10 0.77
N ALA A 314 4.81 -30.18 0.72
CA ALA A 314 5.53 -31.42 0.44
C ALA A 314 5.17 -32.55 1.43
N LYS A 315 5.04 -32.21 2.72
CA LYS A 315 4.61 -33.18 3.76
C LYS A 315 3.17 -33.65 3.56
N LYS A 316 2.29 -32.84 3.02
CA LYS A 316 0.91 -33.26 2.69
C LYS A 316 0.87 -34.24 1.53
N ILE A 317 1.79 -34.11 0.57
CA ILE A 317 1.93 -35.05 -0.54
C ILE A 317 2.52 -36.37 -0.02
N ASN A 318 3.65 -36.30 0.69
CA ASN A 318 4.31 -37.44 1.30
C ASN A 318 4.99 -37.07 2.63
N PRO A 319 4.59 -37.64 3.79
CA PRO A 319 5.20 -37.35 5.07
C PRO A 319 6.71 -37.57 5.13
N ASN A 320 7.26 -38.49 4.30
CA ASN A 320 8.67 -38.85 4.23
C ASN A 320 9.42 -38.21 3.04
N TRP A 321 8.85 -37.19 2.35
CA TRP A 321 9.40 -36.56 1.16
C TRP A 321 10.90 -36.16 1.29
N TRP A 322 11.31 -35.75 2.47
CA TRP A 322 12.66 -35.26 2.75
C TRP A 322 13.73 -36.39 2.79
N ARG A 323 13.31 -37.67 2.87
CA ARG A 323 14.18 -38.84 2.84
C ARG A 323 14.40 -39.39 1.43
N LEU A 324 13.64 -38.89 0.45
CA LEU A 324 13.77 -39.32 -0.92
C LEU A 324 15.12 -38.81 -1.45
N LYS A 325 15.89 -39.71 -2.06
CA LYS A 325 17.11 -39.32 -2.79
C LYS A 325 16.70 -38.58 -4.05
N ASP A 326 17.48 -37.55 -4.40
CA ASP A 326 17.31 -36.82 -5.65
C ASP A 326 17.51 -37.73 -6.85
#